data_5eda5b8722fecf4dc851341afa305cad
#
_entry.id   5eda5b8722fecf4dc851341afa305cad
#
_cell.length_a   1.000
_cell.length_b   1.000
_cell.length_c   1.000
_cell.angle_alpha   90.00
_cell.angle_beta   90.00
_cell.angle_gamma   90.00
#
_symmetry.space_group_name_H-M   'P 1'
#
loop_
_entity.id
_entity.type
_entity.pdbx_description
1 polymer ?
#
loop_
_entity_poly.entity_id
_entity_poly.type
_entity_poly.pdbx_seq_one_letter_code
_entity_poly.pdbx_strand_id
1 'polypeptide(L)'
;MSSPISRRTLLRGAAAVAGAGALAACSSDNGSTGSKAQTTITYWDWYASQAGWVDNEIKLFQQAHPGIAVKKTTQVSDKYADLVSLAYRSNNPPDILMVPKSPQLSQQVTQDWLLPVDKWATKDWQSRFPQNSFVEGVDMFDGKVYTAPFAAPAPSLQLYIHHGVFKDAGLTESDGSVKLPKTWDDVTHAAEAIASKSGGKVAPFGFGNSTNTTLAWWLDLFVRGAGSPGGAAVGGIDGMDYRVGQWTFGTDRNFADVINLLLEWKNKNWFYPNSMSISDEQARAFFERGRFGMTVGGVWNQPEWTKHKFTDYSLVTLPTPGGDPKALFYGPPGGKFVSVSSKSKHADEAWAWFDWLYSKDAGKRWVEQGQGLSVYADNNDPKGVTFAPFSQYVAMSGTAVVGPQPTIRNPALAKLELPAVKPDINDVLSGIWTGQLKDVQGALNDLTGKLNQSLSDAVKKVGTGASLKDFAFDDWDLTKPYTTKPGA
;
A
#
# COMPACT_ATOMS: atom_id res chain seq x y z
N MET A 1 -40.48 40.96 6.62
CA MET A 1 -41.50 40.15 5.93
C MET A 1 -40.88 39.61 4.67
N SER A 2 -40.32 38.41 4.70
CA SER A 2 -39.73 37.70 3.57
C SER A 2 -40.32 36.31 3.51
N SER A 3 -41.08 36.03 2.45
CA SER A 3 -41.78 34.77 2.22
C SER A 3 -40.81 33.67 1.77
N PRO A 4 -41.03 32.40 2.16
CA PRO A 4 -40.18 31.28 1.74
C PRO A 4 -40.52 30.79 0.35
N ILE A 5 -39.47 30.57 -0.46
CA ILE A 5 -39.56 29.99 -1.80
C ILE A 5 -39.78 28.47 -1.70
N SER A 6 -40.88 27.99 -2.29
CA SER A 6 -41.31 26.59 -2.31
C SER A 6 -40.46 25.76 -3.27
N ARG A 7 -40.11 24.54 -2.84
CA ARG A 7 -39.32 23.51 -3.54
C ARG A 7 -39.99 22.83 -4.78
N ARG A 8 -41.05 23.40 -5.33
CA ARG A 8 -41.86 22.79 -6.41
C ARG A 8 -41.69 23.37 -7.83
N THR A 9 -40.77 24.32 -8.06
CA THR A 9 -40.69 25.04 -9.36
C THR A 9 -39.42 24.68 -10.17
N LEU A 10 -38.71 23.61 -9.93
CA LEU A 10 -37.47 23.24 -10.66
C LEU A 10 -37.59 21.92 -11.48
N LEU A 11 -38.78 21.52 -11.88
CA LEU A 11 -39.01 20.31 -12.69
C LEU A 11 -39.94 20.58 -13.88
N ARG A 12 -39.68 21.61 -14.69
CA ARG A 12 -40.27 21.70 -16.04
C ARG A 12 -39.35 22.53 -16.96
N GLY A 13 -38.58 21.84 -17.80
CA GLY A 13 -37.82 22.51 -18.85
C GLY A 13 -36.70 21.70 -19.46
N ALA A 14 -36.98 20.54 -20.05
CA ALA A 14 -36.11 19.90 -21.06
C ALA A 14 -36.92 18.91 -21.86
N ALA A 15 -37.53 19.35 -22.92
CA ALA A 15 -38.00 18.47 -23.97
C ALA A 15 -37.88 19.18 -25.34
N ALA A 16 -37.35 18.43 -26.28
CA ALA A 16 -37.40 18.63 -27.74
C ALA A 16 -36.35 19.57 -28.37
N VAL A 17 -35.33 18.99 -29.01
CA VAL A 17 -35.07 19.19 -30.44
C VAL A 17 -34.52 17.86 -31.01
N ALA A 18 -35.36 17.10 -31.69
CA ALA A 18 -34.95 16.09 -32.66
C ALA A 18 -34.85 16.79 -34.02
N GLY A 19 -33.68 16.81 -34.62
CA GLY A 19 -33.44 17.33 -35.98
C GLY A 19 -32.67 16.29 -36.79
N ALA A 20 -33.41 15.56 -37.63
CA ALA A 20 -32.85 14.71 -38.66
C ALA A 20 -32.13 15.52 -39.73
N GLY A 21 -30.93 15.14 -40.08
CA GLY A 21 -30.15 15.69 -41.21
C GLY A 21 -29.38 14.56 -41.86
N ALA A 22 -30.04 13.81 -42.74
CA ALA A 22 -29.37 12.95 -43.70
C ALA A 22 -28.83 13.79 -44.84
N LEU A 23 -27.52 13.82 -45.05
CA LEU A 23 -26.92 14.23 -46.32
C LEU A 23 -25.97 13.12 -46.77
N ALA A 24 -26.40 12.43 -47.80
CA ALA A 24 -25.57 11.59 -48.62
C ALA A 24 -24.54 12.48 -49.37
N ALA A 25 -23.27 12.12 -49.30
CA ALA A 25 -22.26 12.59 -50.21
C ALA A 25 -21.50 11.40 -50.75
N CYS A 26 -21.53 11.29 -52.05
CA CYS A 26 -20.94 10.24 -52.88
C CYS A 26 -19.40 10.23 -52.85
N SER A 27 -18.92 9.04 -52.85
CA SER A 27 -17.65 8.51 -53.35
C SER A 27 -16.67 9.44 -54.05
N SER A 28 -15.45 9.45 -53.59
CA SER A 28 -14.26 9.37 -54.42
C SER A 28 -13.28 8.40 -53.77
N ASP A 29 -13.06 7.30 -54.46
CA ASP A 29 -11.97 6.34 -54.23
C ASP A 29 -10.64 7.07 -54.15
N ASN A 30 -10.01 7.04 -53.01
CA ASN A 30 -8.56 7.14 -52.90
C ASN A 30 -8.13 6.22 -51.75
N GLY A 31 -7.30 5.24 -52.09
CA GLY A 31 -6.82 4.18 -51.23
C GLY A 31 -6.35 4.66 -49.86
N SER A 32 -7.24 4.61 -48.87
CA SER A 32 -6.94 4.74 -47.48
C SER A 32 -6.67 3.35 -46.95
N THR A 33 -5.41 3.08 -46.65
CA THR A 33 -5.00 1.98 -45.77
C THR A 33 -5.89 2.07 -44.52
N GLY A 34 -6.85 1.13 -44.40
CA GLY A 34 -7.83 1.10 -43.32
C GLY A 34 -7.12 1.09 -41.99
N SER A 35 -7.20 2.19 -41.26
CA SER A 35 -6.89 2.19 -39.83
C SER A 35 -7.86 1.21 -39.17
N LYS A 36 -7.34 0.10 -38.66
CA LYS A 36 -8.14 -0.82 -37.82
C LYS A 36 -8.81 0.03 -36.73
N ALA A 37 -10.12 -0.16 -36.54
CA ALA A 37 -10.84 0.49 -35.46
C ALA A 37 -10.09 0.24 -34.14
N GLN A 38 -9.80 1.31 -33.40
CA GLN A 38 -9.10 1.22 -32.13
C GLN A 38 -10.01 0.61 -31.06
N THR A 39 -9.57 -0.48 -30.42
CA THR A 39 -10.26 -1.07 -29.27
C THR A 39 -9.95 -0.25 -28.03
N THR A 40 -10.96 0.14 -27.26
CA THR A 40 -10.77 0.84 -25.98
C THR A 40 -10.98 -0.12 -24.83
N ILE A 41 -9.96 -0.30 -23.98
CA ILE A 41 -10.06 -1.02 -22.71
C ILE A 41 -10.15 -0.04 -21.55
N THR A 42 -10.89 -0.41 -20.51
CA THR A 42 -11.04 0.36 -19.28
C THR A 42 -10.12 -0.17 -18.21
N TYR A 43 -9.37 0.74 -17.54
CA TYR A 43 -8.44 0.42 -16.47
C TYR A 43 -8.76 1.23 -15.21
N TRP A 44 -8.90 0.56 -14.06
CA TRP A 44 -9.11 1.20 -12.77
C TRP A 44 -7.91 1.00 -11.84
N ASP A 45 -7.50 2.10 -11.20
CA ASP A 45 -6.48 2.12 -10.16
C ASP A 45 -6.85 3.05 -8.98
N TRP A 46 -6.01 3.08 -7.94
CA TRP A 46 -6.04 4.08 -6.85
C TRP A 46 -4.74 4.87 -6.77
N TYR A 47 -3.95 4.88 -7.83
CA TYR A 47 -2.62 5.48 -7.88
C TYR A 47 -2.65 6.98 -8.18
N ALA A 48 -3.29 7.80 -7.26
CA ALA A 48 -3.31 9.24 -7.42
C ALA A 48 -1.89 9.85 -7.37
N SER A 49 -1.06 9.41 -6.41
CA SER A 49 0.33 9.87 -6.29
C SER A 49 1.22 9.38 -7.44
N GLN A 50 0.96 8.18 -7.94
CA GLN A 50 1.70 7.53 -9.03
C GLN A 50 1.10 7.80 -10.42
N ALA A 51 0.11 8.69 -10.51
CA ALA A 51 -0.60 8.97 -11.76
C ALA A 51 0.34 9.34 -12.92
N GLY A 52 1.42 10.07 -12.64
CA GLY A 52 2.40 10.45 -13.64
C GLY A 52 3.09 9.25 -14.31
N TRP A 53 3.43 8.22 -13.55
CA TRP A 53 3.99 6.99 -14.10
C TRP A 53 2.93 6.25 -14.93
N VAL A 54 1.73 6.04 -14.39
CA VAL A 54 0.65 5.34 -15.11
C VAL A 54 0.33 6.03 -16.43
N ASP A 55 0.21 7.36 -16.44
CA ASP A 55 -0.08 8.13 -17.65
C ASP A 55 1.05 8.03 -18.69
N ASN A 56 2.31 8.00 -18.23
CA ASN A 56 3.46 7.76 -19.09
C ASN A 56 3.42 6.36 -19.70
N GLU A 57 3.13 5.33 -18.90
CA GLU A 57 3.02 3.95 -19.41
C GLU A 57 1.88 3.81 -20.40
N ILE A 58 0.72 4.43 -20.17
CA ILE A 58 -0.39 4.45 -21.15
C ILE A 58 0.06 5.10 -22.47
N LYS A 59 0.75 6.23 -22.41
CA LYS A 59 1.26 6.91 -23.60
C LYS A 59 2.22 6.01 -24.40
N LEU A 60 3.20 5.40 -23.73
CA LEU A 60 4.19 4.51 -24.35
C LEU A 60 3.53 3.25 -24.92
N PHE A 61 2.61 2.66 -24.17
CA PHE A 61 1.85 1.50 -24.60
C PHE A 61 1.03 1.78 -25.87
N GLN A 62 0.30 2.89 -25.91
CA GLN A 62 -0.51 3.26 -27.08
C GLN A 62 0.34 3.60 -28.32
N GLN A 63 1.57 4.06 -28.11
CA GLN A 63 2.53 4.22 -29.21
C GLN A 63 3.00 2.86 -29.78
N ALA A 64 3.23 1.88 -28.91
CA ALA A 64 3.64 0.54 -29.30
C ALA A 64 2.46 -0.31 -29.84
N HIS A 65 1.24 -0.03 -29.38
CA HIS A 65 0.01 -0.73 -29.71
C HIS A 65 -1.07 0.24 -30.25
N PRO A 66 -0.92 0.82 -31.45
CA PRO A 66 -1.83 1.87 -31.94
C PRO A 66 -3.26 1.43 -32.15
N GLY A 67 -3.54 0.10 -32.14
CA GLY A 67 -4.88 -0.46 -32.19
C GLY A 67 -5.60 -0.54 -30.86
N ILE A 68 -4.95 -0.17 -29.72
CA ILE A 68 -5.50 -0.30 -28.38
C ILE A 68 -5.41 1.05 -27.67
N ALA A 69 -6.57 1.54 -27.16
CA ALA A 69 -6.61 2.70 -26.27
C ALA A 69 -6.88 2.23 -24.83
N VAL A 70 -6.21 2.86 -23.85
CA VAL A 70 -6.44 2.61 -22.42
C VAL A 70 -7.16 3.80 -21.81
N LYS A 71 -8.40 3.59 -21.36
CA LYS A 71 -9.18 4.60 -20.61
C LYS A 71 -9.02 4.36 -19.13
N LYS A 72 -8.12 5.13 -18.51
CA LYS A 72 -7.86 5.06 -17.07
C LYS A 72 -8.95 5.78 -16.25
N THR A 73 -9.30 5.21 -15.09
CA THR A 73 -10.06 5.87 -14.02
C THR A 73 -9.34 5.63 -12.70
N THR A 74 -8.80 6.70 -12.09
CA THR A 74 -8.21 6.63 -10.76
C THR A 74 -9.29 6.90 -9.72
N GLN A 75 -9.48 5.96 -8.82
CA GLN A 75 -10.45 6.02 -7.73
C GLN A 75 -9.80 6.48 -6.44
N VAL A 76 -10.60 6.94 -5.49
CA VAL A 76 -10.12 7.26 -4.13
C VAL A 76 -9.72 5.97 -3.42
N SER A 77 -8.49 5.92 -2.90
CA SER A 77 -7.88 4.73 -2.30
C SER A 77 -8.77 4.07 -1.25
N ASP A 78 -9.32 4.87 -0.31
CA ASP A 78 -10.16 4.37 0.80
C ASP A 78 -11.50 3.79 0.36
N LYS A 79 -11.95 4.10 -0.87
CA LYS A 79 -13.21 3.63 -1.43
C LYS A 79 -13.04 2.61 -2.54
N TYR A 80 -11.80 2.34 -2.93
CA TYR A 80 -11.51 1.54 -4.10
C TYR A 80 -12.13 0.13 -4.02
N ALA A 81 -11.93 -0.56 -2.90
CA ALA A 81 -12.45 -1.92 -2.70
C ALA A 81 -13.98 -1.97 -2.78
N ASP A 82 -14.67 -0.99 -2.18
CA ASP A 82 -16.12 -0.87 -2.22
C ASP A 82 -16.62 -0.59 -3.64
N LEU A 83 -15.94 0.29 -4.37
CA LEU A 83 -16.28 0.65 -5.74
C LEU A 83 -16.10 -0.52 -6.70
N VAL A 84 -15.01 -1.30 -6.56
CA VAL A 84 -14.80 -2.52 -7.35
C VAL A 84 -15.90 -3.55 -7.03
N SER A 85 -16.19 -3.79 -5.74
CA SER A 85 -17.27 -4.69 -5.33
C SER A 85 -18.63 -4.27 -5.92
N LEU A 86 -18.91 -2.97 -5.91
CA LEU A 86 -20.15 -2.44 -6.51
C LEU A 86 -20.16 -2.64 -8.02
N ALA A 87 -19.05 -2.42 -8.72
CA ALA A 87 -18.94 -2.60 -10.16
C ALA A 87 -19.23 -4.05 -10.58
N TYR A 88 -18.71 -5.04 -9.84
CA TYR A 88 -19.02 -6.45 -10.09
C TYR A 88 -20.48 -6.78 -9.81
N ARG A 89 -21.05 -6.31 -8.70
CA ARG A 89 -22.48 -6.50 -8.39
C ARG A 89 -23.41 -5.87 -9.42
N SER A 90 -23.01 -4.73 -10.01
CA SER A 90 -23.79 -4.07 -11.07
C SER A 90 -23.48 -4.59 -12.48
N ASN A 91 -22.64 -5.64 -12.59
CA ASN A 91 -22.18 -6.23 -13.85
C ASN A 91 -21.53 -5.21 -14.83
N ASN A 92 -20.82 -4.24 -14.26
CA ASN A 92 -20.12 -3.18 -15.02
C ASN A 92 -18.69 -2.92 -14.47
N PRO A 93 -17.85 -3.96 -14.26
CA PRO A 93 -16.47 -3.76 -13.85
C PRO A 93 -15.61 -3.28 -15.02
N PRO A 94 -14.41 -2.71 -14.76
CA PRO A 94 -13.44 -2.42 -15.81
C PRO A 94 -12.89 -3.70 -16.46
N ASP A 95 -12.25 -3.57 -17.64
CA ASP A 95 -11.59 -4.69 -18.33
C ASP A 95 -10.36 -5.18 -17.57
N ILE A 96 -9.63 -4.25 -16.97
CA ILE A 96 -8.46 -4.52 -16.12
C ILE A 96 -8.49 -3.63 -14.89
N LEU A 97 -8.10 -4.16 -13.76
CA LEU A 97 -8.17 -3.46 -12.49
C LEU A 97 -6.92 -3.73 -11.62
N MET A 98 -6.52 -2.73 -10.89
CA MET A 98 -5.61 -2.92 -9.78
C MET A 98 -6.27 -3.82 -8.74
N VAL A 99 -5.58 -4.86 -8.28
CA VAL A 99 -6.15 -5.84 -7.34
C VAL A 99 -6.50 -5.16 -6.02
N PRO A 100 -7.79 -5.06 -5.64
CA PRO A 100 -8.17 -4.43 -4.38
C PRO A 100 -7.66 -5.24 -3.18
N LYS A 101 -7.39 -4.54 -2.08
CA LYS A 101 -6.92 -5.18 -0.84
C LYS A 101 -7.99 -6.08 -0.19
N SER A 102 -9.25 -5.75 -0.40
CA SER A 102 -10.41 -6.49 0.10
C SER A 102 -11.49 -6.59 -0.98
N PRO A 103 -12.20 -7.73 -1.10
CA PRO A 103 -11.89 -9.00 -0.43
C PRO A 103 -10.50 -9.53 -0.84
N GLN A 104 -9.99 -10.54 -0.13
CA GLN A 104 -8.71 -11.16 -0.48
C GLN A 104 -8.73 -11.72 -1.90
N LEU A 105 -7.56 -11.84 -2.54
CA LEU A 105 -7.46 -12.30 -3.93
C LEU A 105 -8.10 -13.68 -4.15
N SER A 106 -7.95 -14.60 -3.19
CA SER A 106 -8.62 -15.91 -3.21
C SER A 106 -10.14 -15.81 -3.31
N GLN A 107 -10.73 -14.86 -2.59
CA GLN A 107 -12.17 -14.60 -2.63
C GLN A 107 -12.59 -13.92 -3.95
N GLN A 108 -11.77 -13.02 -4.49
CA GLN A 108 -12.02 -12.43 -5.80
C GLN A 108 -12.05 -13.50 -6.91
N VAL A 109 -11.13 -14.49 -6.81
CA VAL A 109 -11.09 -15.65 -7.72
C VAL A 109 -12.35 -16.53 -7.53
N THR A 110 -12.69 -16.88 -6.29
CA THR A 110 -13.86 -17.72 -5.98
C THR A 110 -15.18 -17.05 -6.40
N GLN A 111 -15.26 -15.71 -6.36
CA GLN A 111 -16.41 -14.93 -6.79
C GLN A 111 -16.45 -14.66 -8.30
N ASP A 112 -15.57 -15.28 -9.08
CA ASP A 112 -15.45 -15.09 -10.53
C ASP A 112 -15.28 -13.60 -10.94
N TRP A 113 -14.49 -12.85 -10.17
CA TRP A 113 -14.17 -11.47 -10.56
C TRP A 113 -13.05 -11.45 -11.61
N LEU A 114 -12.08 -12.36 -11.51
CA LEU A 114 -10.84 -12.32 -12.25
C LEU A 114 -10.77 -13.43 -13.29
N LEU A 115 -10.20 -13.09 -14.44
CA LEU A 115 -9.96 -14.03 -15.53
C LEU A 115 -8.61 -14.74 -15.31
N PRO A 116 -8.54 -16.08 -15.36
CA PRO A 116 -7.25 -16.76 -15.41
C PRO A 116 -6.53 -16.44 -16.72
N VAL A 117 -5.25 -16.07 -16.60
CA VAL A 117 -4.45 -15.56 -17.74
C VAL A 117 -3.50 -16.62 -18.34
N ASP A 118 -3.66 -17.90 -18.00
CA ASP A 118 -2.80 -19.02 -18.43
C ASP A 118 -2.68 -19.14 -19.94
N LYS A 119 -3.71 -18.76 -20.69
CA LYS A 119 -3.69 -18.75 -22.16
C LYS A 119 -2.47 -17.96 -22.68
N TRP A 120 -2.07 -16.91 -21.98
CA TRP A 120 -0.96 -16.02 -22.37
C TRP A 120 0.22 -16.12 -21.41
N ALA A 121 -0.01 -16.29 -20.10
CA ALA A 121 1.01 -16.40 -19.06
C ALA A 121 1.63 -17.82 -19.06
N THR A 122 2.18 -18.23 -20.20
CA THR A 122 2.85 -19.53 -20.40
C THR A 122 4.07 -19.68 -19.48
N LYS A 123 4.63 -20.89 -19.40
CA LYS A 123 5.88 -21.11 -18.66
C LYS A 123 7.03 -20.24 -19.15
N ASP A 124 7.11 -20.00 -20.45
CA ASP A 124 8.10 -19.12 -21.06
C ASP A 124 7.88 -17.66 -20.58
N TRP A 125 6.64 -17.18 -20.60
CA TRP A 125 6.32 -15.86 -20.07
C TRP A 125 6.64 -15.73 -18.58
N GLN A 126 6.29 -16.74 -17.76
CA GLN A 126 6.59 -16.78 -16.34
C GLN A 126 8.10 -16.78 -16.03
N SER A 127 8.92 -17.38 -16.92
CA SER A 127 10.37 -17.47 -16.76
C SER A 127 11.09 -16.11 -16.82
N ARG A 128 10.41 -15.05 -17.26
CA ARG A 128 10.94 -13.67 -17.25
C ARG A 128 11.08 -13.09 -15.84
N PHE A 129 10.34 -13.64 -14.89
CA PHE A 129 10.32 -13.19 -13.49
C PHE A 129 11.35 -13.95 -12.64
N PRO A 130 11.73 -13.43 -11.46
CA PRO A 130 12.59 -14.16 -10.55
C PRO A 130 12.05 -15.56 -10.24
N GLN A 131 12.97 -16.49 -9.99
CA GLN A 131 12.59 -17.86 -9.65
C GLN A 131 11.62 -17.92 -8.48
N ASN A 132 10.62 -18.81 -8.54
CA ASN A 132 9.60 -19.00 -7.51
C ASN A 132 8.70 -17.77 -7.25
N SER A 133 8.54 -16.89 -8.23
CA SER A 133 7.64 -15.72 -8.12
C SER A 133 6.16 -16.08 -8.26
N PHE A 134 5.83 -17.15 -8.97
CA PHE A 134 4.45 -17.61 -9.15
C PHE A 134 4.13 -18.70 -8.12
N VAL A 135 3.26 -18.38 -7.19
CA VAL A 135 3.01 -19.17 -5.99
C VAL A 135 1.52 -19.44 -5.81
N GLU A 136 1.18 -20.72 -5.56
CA GLU A 136 -0.19 -21.10 -5.23
C GLU A 136 -0.67 -20.39 -3.95
N GLY A 137 -1.88 -19.81 -4.01
CA GLY A 137 -2.44 -19.00 -2.93
C GLY A 137 -1.94 -17.55 -2.86
N VAL A 138 -1.00 -17.15 -3.74
CA VAL A 138 -0.48 -15.77 -3.86
C VAL A 138 -0.86 -15.16 -5.21
N ASP A 139 -0.34 -15.71 -6.30
CA ASP A 139 -0.60 -15.24 -7.68
C ASP A 139 -1.39 -16.27 -8.48
N MET A 140 -1.41 -17.51 -7.99
CA MET A 140 -2.05 -18.67 -8.59
C MET A 140 -3.11 -19.26 -7.67
N PHE A 141 -4.17 -19.81 -8.25
CA PHE A 141 -5.21 -20.54 -7.53
C PHE A 141 -5.68 -21.71 -8.40
N ASP A 142 -5.71 -22.92 -7.82
CA ASP A 142 -6.01 -24.17 -8.52
C ASP A 142 -5.13 -24.34 -9.79
N GLY A 143 -3.85 -24.00 -9.68
CA GLY A 143 -2.85 -24.10 -10.74
C GLY A 143 -2.98 -23.07 -11.85
N LYS A 144 -3.89 -22.09 -11.74
CA LYS A 144 -4.11 -21.03 -12.73
C LYS A 144 -3.57 -19.69 -12.27
N VAL A 145 -3.00 -18.91 -13.18
CA VAL A 145 -2.43 -17.57 -12.93
C VAL A 145 -3.53 -16.51 -13.04
N TYR A 146 -3.64 -15.64 -12.04
CA TYR A 146 -4.61 -14.53 -12.02
C TYR A 146 -3.97 -13.16 -11.93
N THR A 147 -2.75 -13.07 -11.42
CA THR A 147 -1.94 -11.85 -11.37
C THR A 147 -0.47 -12.22 -11.47
N ALA A 148 0.42 -11.24 -11.42
CA ALA A 148 1.86 -11.49 -11.46
C ALA A 148 2.60 -10.66 -10.41
N PRO A 149 3.84 -11.02 -10.06
CA PRO A 149 4.66 -10.26 -9.15
C PRO A 149 5.11 -8.95 -9.79
N PHE A 150 4.79 -7.81 -9.16
CA PHE A 150 5.14 -6.48 -9.66
C PHE A 150 6.30 -5.84 -8.89
N ALA A 151 6.26 -5.93 -7.54
CA ALA A 151 7.24 -5.30 -6.67
C ALA A 151 7.97 -6.34 -5.81
N ALA A 152 9.23 -6.11 -5.50
CA ALA A 152 9.95 -6.85 -4.47
C ALA A 152 9.39 -6.53 -3.07
N PRO A 153 9.65 -7.37 -2.04
CA PRO A 153 9.50 -6.97 -0.67
C PRO A 153 10.21 -5.64 -0.44
N ALA A 154 9.55 -4.70 0.21
CA ALA A 154 10.04 -3.34 0.35
C ALA A 154 9.79 -2.81 1.77
N PRO A 155 10.64 -1.90 2.28
CA PRO A 155 10.35 -1.22 3.53
C PRO A 155 9.02 -0.44 3.35
N SER A 156 7.97 -0.90 4.04
CA SER A 156 6.63 -0.36 3.85
C SER A 156 6.51 1.05 4.40
N LEU A 157 7.20 1.34 5.51
CA LEU A 157 7.15 2.60 6.24
C LEU A 157 8.55 3.14 6.52
N GLN A 158 8.67 4.45 6.58
CA GLN A 158 9.87 5.17 6.97
C GLN A 158 9.52 6.32 7.91
N LEU A 159 10.45 6.70 8.77
CA LEU A 159 10.43 7.97 9.47
C LEU A 159 11.10 9.02 8.57
N TYR A 160 10.35 10.01 8.15
CA TYR A 160 10.81 11.14 7.35
C TYR A 160 11.30 12.25 8.25
N ILE A 161 12.48 12.82 7.95
CA ILE A 161 13.18 13.86 8.71
C ILE A 161 13.26 15.10 7.84
N HIS A 162 12.69 16.23 8.29
CA HIS A 162 12.75 17.50 7.57
C HIS A 162 14.08 18.22 7.87
N HIS A 163 14.94 18.42 6.86
CA HIS A 163 16.29 18.96 7.06
C HIS A 163 16.27 20.37 7.62
N GLY A 164 15.46 21.29 7.08
CA GLY A 164 15.40 22.67 7.57
C GLY A 164 15.02 22.73 9.05
N VAL A 165 14.01 21.97 9.47
CA VAL A 165 13.58 21.93 10.89
C VAL A 165 14.69 21.37 11.80
N PHE A 166 15.40 20.32 11.36
CA PHE A 166 16.49 19.74 12.13
C PHE A 166 17.68 20.69 12.25
N LYS A 167 18.08 21.35 11.15
CA LYS A 167 19.15 22.37 11.17
C LYS A 167 18.82 23.53 12.09
N ASP A 168 17.59 24.06 12.03
CA ASP A 168 17.11 25.13 12.91
C ASP A 168 17.12 24.71 14.39
N ALA A 169 16.93 23.43 14.67
CA ALA A 169 17.01 22.85 16.00
C ALA A 169 18.47 22.54 16.44
N GLY A 170 19.47 22.73 15.57
CA GLY A 170 20.87 22.40 15.85
C GLY A 170 21.19 20.92 15.79
N LEU A 171 20.35 20.10 15.13
CA LEU A 171 20.51 18.66 14.96
C LEU A 171 21.34 18.36 13.70
N THR A 172 22.62 18.70 13.76
CA THR A 172 23.59 18.53 12.66
C THR A 172 24.83 17.79 13.11
N GLU A 173 25.44 17.09 12.17
CA GLU A 173 26.79 16.53 12.32
C GLU A 173 27.85 17.63 12.11
N SER A 174 29.10 17.30 12.37
CA SER A 174 30.23 18.26 12.26
C SER A 174 30.46 18.79 10.84
N ASP A 175 30.00 18.05 9.82
CA ASP A 175 30.07 18.43 8.41
C ASP A 175 28.86 19.27 7.95
N GLY A 176 27.92 19.57 8.85
CA GLY A 176 26.69 20.31 8.57
C GLY A 176 25.55 19.46 7.98
N SER A 177 25.75 18.17 7.79
CA SER A 177 24.66 17.25 7.45
C SER A 177 23.69 17.07 8.62
N VAL A 178 22.47 16.64 8.33
CA VAL A 178 21.45 16.42 9.36
C VAL A 178 21.78 15.14 10.14
N LYS A 179 21.77 15.24 11.47
CA LYS A 179 21.92 14.11 12.37
C LYS A 179 20.67 13.25 12.38
N LEU A 180 20.74 12.07 11.75
CA LEU A 180 19.60 11.17 11.64
C LEU A 180 19.42 10.32 12.91
N PRO A 181 18.23 10.30 13.53
CA PRO A 181 17.95 9.49 14.70
C PRO A 181 17.96 7.99 14.32
N LYS A 182 18.58 7.16 15.18
CA LYS A 182 18.64 5.70 15.02
C LYS A 182 17.84 4.96 16.07
N THR A 183 17.77 5.54 17.26
CA THR A 183 17.09 4.94 18.42
C THR A 183 15.85 5.75 18.81
N TRP A 184 15.00 5.14 19.64
CA TRP A 184 13.85 5.85 20.22
C TRP A 184 14.28 7.05 21.05
N ASP A 185 15.42 6.93 21.76
CA ASP A 185 16.00 8.03 22.51
C ASP A 185 16.48 9.15 21.58
N ASP A 186 17.13 8.83 20.45
CA ASP A 186 17.51 9.84 19.46
C ASP A 186 16.29 10.57 18.91
N VAL A 187 15.19 9.85 18.61
CA VAL A 187 13.93 10.46 18.15
C VAL A 187 13.37 11.38 19.23
N THR A 188 13.39 10.93 20.49
CA THR A 188 12.92 11.74 21.65
C THR A 188 13.78 12.99 21.84
N HIS A 189 15.10 12.87 21.80
CA HIS A 189 16.04 14.01 21.89
C HIS A 189 15.85 15.00 20.72
N ALA A 190 15.66 14.49 19.51
CA ALA A 190 15.36 15.34 18.36
C ALA A 190 14.04 16.11 18.55
N ALA A 191 13.01 15.45 19.06
CA ALA A 191 11.73 16.09 19.35
C ALA A 191 11.87 17.18 20.42
N GLU A 192 12.61 16.91 21.49
CA GLU A 192 12.88 17.89 22.56
C GLU A 192 13.63 19.12 22.02
N ALA A 193 14.66 18.91 21.19
CA ALA A 193 15.42 19.99 20.57
C ALA A 193 14.53 20.87 19.67
N ILE A 194 13.70 20.26 18.82
CA ILE A 194 12.78 20.98 17.95
C ILE A 194 11.75 21.79 18.77
N ALA A 195 11.13 21.18 19.77
CA ALA A 195 10.16 21.87 20.63
C ALA A 195 10.78 23.07 21.35
N SER A 196 11.94 22.87 21.95
CA SER A 196 12.67 23.89 22.70
C SER A 196 13.12 25.05 21.81
N LYS A 197 13.78 24.76 20.68
CA LYS A 197 14.36 25.79 19.80
C LYS A 197 13.28 26.57 19.04
N SER A 198 12.20 25.94 18.65
CA SER A 198 11.09 26.61 17.97
C SER A 198 10.20 27.43 18.92
N GLY A 199 10.32 27.26 20.23
CA GLY A 199 9.40 27.82 21.22
C GLY A 199 7.96 27.34 21.00
N GLY A 200 7.79 26.10 20.54
CA GLY A 200 6.50 25.49 20.26
C GLY A 200 5.84 25.92 18.94
N LYS A 201 6.53 26.69 18.09
CA LYS A 201 5.99 27.14 16.79
C LYS A 201 6.02 26.03 15.72
N VAL A 202 6.96 25.10 15.83
CA VAL A 202 7.09 23.93 14.98
C VAL A 202 6.88 22.69 15.85
N ALA A 203 5.98 21.82 15.44
CA ALA A 203 5.78 20.56 16.16
C ALA A 203 6.94 19.58 15.86
N PRO A 204 7.44 18.83 16.83
CA PRO A 204 8.37 17.73 16.56
C PRO A 204 7.80 16.70 15.58
N PHE A 205 6.56 16.31 15.76
CA PHE A 205 5.88 15.24 15.03
C PHE A 205 4.58 15.72 14.37
N GLY A 206 4.20 15.07 13.27
CA GLY A 206 2.89 15.25 12.66
C GLY A 206 2.46 14.02 11.86
N PHE A 207 1.17 13.84 11.72
CA PHE A 207 0.54 12.81 10.90
C PHE A 207 -0.87 13.25 10.50
N GLY A 208 -1.51 12.56 9.56
CA GLY A 208 -2.87 12.82 9.15
C GLY A 208 -3.76 11.59 9.32
N ASN A 209 -4.55 11.53 10.41
CA ASN A 209 -5.32 10.35 10.82
C ASN A 209 -6.83 10.44 10.57
N SER A 210 -7.29 11.32 9.68
CA SER A 210 -8.72 11.46 9.40
C SER A 210 -9.39 10.17 8.89
N THR A 211 -8.59 9.27 8.29
CA THR A 211 -9.02 7.94 7.84
C THR A 211 -8.78 6.84 8.88
N ASN A 212 -8.33 7.19 10.07
CA ASN A 212 -8.05 6.27 11.18
C ASN A 212 -7.01 5.18 10.84
N THR A 213 -5.93 5.52 10.15
CA THR A 213 -4.90 4.55 9.71
C THR A 213 -3.48 4.93 10.07
N THR A 214 -3.13 6.21 10.00
CA THR A 214 -1.73 6.66 10.08
C THR A 214 -1.11 6.57 11.47
N LEU A 215 -1.91 6.64 12.52
CA LEU A 215 -1.41 6.44 13.89
C LEU A 215 -0.86 5.02 14.08
N ALA A 216 -1.48 4.04 13.45
CA ALA A 216 -1.01 2.66 13.45
C ALA A 216 0.31 2.45 12.68
N TRP A 217 0.63 3.32 11.71
CA TRP A 217 1.94 3.27 11.03
C TRP A 217 3.09 3.62 11.98
N TRP A 218 2.87 4.55 12.91
CA TRP A 218 3.85 4.86 13.95
C TRP A 218 4.10 3.64 14.84
N LEU A 219 3.03 2.97 15.27
CA LEU A 219 3.16 1.74 16.05
C LEU A 219 3.94 0.68 15.27
N ASP A 220 3.55 0.41 14.00
CA ASP A 220 4.19 -0.63 13.16
C ASP A 220 5.69 -0.39 12.98
N LEU A 221 6.08 0.85 12.63
CA LEU A 221 7.48 1.17 12.39
C LEU A 221 8.36 0.95 13.63
N PHE A 222 7.90 1.40 14.79
CA PHE A 222 8.68 1.35 16.02
C PHE A 222 8.74 -0.06 16.64
N VAL A 223 7.63 -0.81 16.63
CA VAL A 223 7.63 -2.18 17.20
C VAL A 223 8.51 -3.13 16.38
N ARG A 224 8.66 -2.93 15.06
CA ARG A 224 9.58 -3.72 14.23
C ARG A 224 11.02 -3.53 14.68
N GLY A 225 11.45 -2.32 14.88
CA GLY A 225 12.79 -2.05 15.40
C GLY A 225 13.07 -2.74 16.72
N ALA A 226 12.05 -2.95 17.55
CA ALA A 226 12.14 -3.63 18.83
C ALA A 226 12.09 -5.17 18.75
N GLY A 227 11.74 -5.75 17.60
CA GLY A 227 11.72 -7.20 17.41
C GLY A 227 10.34 -7.84 17.32
N SER A 228 9.29 -7.03 17.13
CA SER A 228 7.96 -7.52 16.78
C SER A 228 7.81 -7.61 15.26
N PRO A 229 7.01 -8.54 14.74
CA PRO A 229 6.84 -8.71 13.29
C PRO A 229 6.02 -7.58 12.64
N GLY A 230 5.76 -6.51 13.37
CA GLY A 230 4.89 -5.42 12.98
C GLY A 230 3.45 -5.70 13.37
N GLY A 231 2.51 -5.12 12.66
CA GLY A 231 1.16 -5.51 12.88
C GLY A 231 0.15 -4.45 13.10
N ALA A 232 0.55 -3.28 12.82
CA ALA A 232 -0.40 -2.19 12.71
C ALA A 232 -0.80 -1.97 11.26
N ALA A 233 -0.17 -2.67 10.33
CA ALA A 233 -0.52 -2.61 8.94
C ALA A 233 -1.82 -3.38 8.67
N VAL A 234 -2.65 -2.73 8.04
CA VAL A 234 -4.04 -2.88 7.78
C VAL A 234 -4.38 -4.14 6.97
N GLY A 235 -5.18 -5.00 7.54
CA GLY A 235 -6.01 -5.95 6.79
C GLY A 235 -5.43 -7.35 6.62
N GLY A 236 -6.30 -8.33 6.67
CA GLY A 236 -5.97 -9.75 6.51
C GLY A 236 -5.23 -10.33 7.70
N ILE A 237 -4.25 -11.18 7.41
CA ILE A 237 -3.38 -11.82 8.41
C ILE A 237 -2.12 -11.00 8.72
N ASP A 238 -2.00 -9.81 8.15
CA ASP A 238 -0.91 -8.89 8.44
C ASP A 238 -0.89 -8.55 9.93
N GLY A 239 0.28 -8.55 10.52
CA GLY A 239 0.46 -8.35 11.95
C GLY A 239 0.42 -9.59 12.81
N MET A 240 0.22 -10.73 12.21
CA MET A 240 0.39 -12.00 12.90
C MET A 240 1.87 -12.28 13.16
N ASP A 241 2.18 -12.76 14.34
CA ASP A 241 3.49 -13.31 14.63
C ASP A 241 3.55 -14.77 14.13
N TYR A 242 4.14 -14.95 12.97
CA TYR A 242 4.28 -16.27 12.38
C TYR A 242 5.23 -17.21 13.12
N ARG A 243 6.01 -16.74 14.12
CA ARG A 243 6.77 -17.65 14.99
C ARG A 243 5.84 -18.51 15.84
N VAL A 244 4.67 -17.97 16.19
CA VAL A 244 3.66 -18.64 17.03
C VAL A 244 2.32 -18.82 16.30
N GLY A 245 2.16 -18.30 15.09
CA GLY A 245 0.93 -18.41 14.29
C GLY A 245 -0.27 -17.68 14.85
N GLN A 246 -0.05 -16.56 15.57
CA GLN A 246 -1.09 -15.81 16.27
C GLN A 246 -0.76 -14.32 16.30
N TRP A 247 -1.77 -13.47 16.51
CA TRP A 247 -1.54 -12.09 16.90
C TRP A 247 -1.07 -12.02 18.34
N THR A 248 -0.12 -11.11 18.60
CA THR A 248 0.56 -10.99 19.89
C THR A 248 0.48 -9.60 20.50
N PHE A 249 -0.45 -8.73 20.05
CA PHE A 249 -0.56 -7.34 20.51
C PHE A 249 -0.62 -7.21 22.04
N GLY A 250 -1.31 -8.11 22.71
CA GLY A 250 -1.43 -8.09 24.17
C GLY A 250 -0.35 -8.89 24.90
N THR A 251 0.40 -9.74 24.22
CA THR A 251 1.42 -10.61 24.84
C THR A 251 2.85 -10.19 24.51
N ASP A 252 3.05 -9.48 23.41
CA ASP A 252 4.32 -8.87 23.05
C ASP A 252 4.40 -7.46 23.63
N ARG A 253 5.25 -7.30 24.65
CA ARG A 253 5.43 -6.07 25.40
C ARG A 253 5.78 -4.86 24.53
N ASN A 254 6.45 -5.06 23.39
CA ASN A 254 6.86 -3.96 22.53
C ASN A 254 5.68 -3.09 22.08
N PHE A 255 4.48 -3.68 21.90
CA PHE A 255 3.29 -2.90 21.52
C PHE A 255 2.88 -1.92 22.62
N ALA A 256 2.79 -2.37 23.88
CA ALA A 256 2.46 -1.49 25.00
C ALA A 256 3.56 -0.43 25.22
N ASP A 257 4.83 -0.81 25.12
CA ASP A 257 5.97 0.10 25.31
C ASP A 257 5.96 1.22 24.25
N VAL A 258 5.74 0.91 22.97
CA VAL A 258 5.64 1.93 21.91
C VAL A 258 4.40 2.81 22.08
N ILE A 259 3.24 2.24 22.43
CA ILE A 259 2.04 3.04 22.69
C ILE A 259 2.28 4.03 23.83
N ASN A 260 2.92 3.59 24.91
CA ASN A 260 3.27 4.46 26.04
C ASN A 260 4.27 5.56 25.63
N LEU A 261 5.26 5.26 24.79
CA LEU A 261 6.18 6.24 24.23
C LEU A 261 5.43 7.30 23.39
N LEU A 262 4.51 6.88 22.52
CA LEU A 262 3.68 7.79 21.74
C LEU A 262 2.79 8.68 22.63
N LEU A 263 2.23 8.12 23.70
CA LEU A 263 1.43 8.86 24.68
C LEU A 263 2.30 9.85 25.48
N GLU A 264 3.54 9.49 25.83
CA GLU A 264 4.47 10.41 26.47
C GLU A 264 4.73 11.63 25.56
N TRP A 265 5.07 11.41 24.30
CA TRP A 265 5.29 12.48 23.32
C TRP A 265 4.03 13.34 23.12
N LYS A 266 2.85 12.71 23.07
CA LYS A 266 1.57 13.42 23.01
C LYS A 266 1.35 14.31 24.22
N ASN A 267 1.60 13.82 25.44
CA ASN A 267 1.39 14.55 26.68
C ASN A 267 2.36 15.77 26.81
N LYS A 268 3.51 15.72 26.12
CA LYS A 268 4.43 16.84 25.96
C LYS A 268 3.97 17.85 24.88
N ASN A 269 2.82 17.62 24.22
CA ASN A 269 2.28 18.40 23.09
C ASN A 269 3.25 18.46 21.90
N TRP A 270 3.97 17.37 21.61
CA TRP A 270 4.94 17.31 20.52
C TRP A 270 4.34 16.94 19.16
N PHE A 271 3.08 16.50 19.12
CA PHE A 271 2.40 16.27 17.86
C PHE A 271 1.67 17.52 17.35
N TYR A 272 1.65 17.68 16.04
CA TYR A 272 0.90 18.74 15.37
C TYR A 272 -0.58 18.71 15.82
N PRO A 273 -1.16 19.84 16.25
CA PRO A 273 -2.42 19.85 17.00
C PRO A 273 -3.61 19.15 16.32
N ASN A 274 -3.69 19.22 14.99
CA ASN A 274 -4.82 18.68 14.23
C ASN A 274 -4.51 17.30 13.58
N SER A 275 -3.46 16.60 14.01
CA SER A 275 -3.04 15.34 13.41
C SER A 275 -4.16 14.30 13.31
N MET A 276 -5.09 14.24 14.26
CA MET A 276 -6.20 13.29 14.23
C MET A 276 -7.30 13.63 13.23
N SER A 277 -7.37 14.85 12.72
CA SER A 277 -8.48 15.33 11.88
C SER A 277 -8.10 15.71 10.46
N ILE A 278 -6.82 15.89 10.17
CA ILE A 278 -6.33 16.15 8.80
C ILE A 278 -6.09 14.84 8.06
N SER A 279 -6.13 14.89 6.72
CA SER A 279 -5.79 13.74 5.88
C SER A 279 -4.27 13.53 5.80
N ASP A 280 -3.84 12.34 5.36
CA ASP A 280 -2.44 12.03 5.11
C ASP A 280 -1.83 12.98 4.05
N GLU A 281 -2.57 13.32 2.99
CA GLU A 281 -2.17 14.28 1.96
C GLU A 281 -1.94 15.68 2.55
N GLN A 282 -2.83 16.14 3.45
CA GLN A 282 -2.66 17.41 4.14
C GLN A 282 -1.43 17.39 5.05
N ALA A 283 -1.20 16.29 5.75
CA ALA A 283 -0.01 16.13 6.57
C ALA A 283 1.28 16.17 5.74
N ARG A 284 1.31 15.52 4.56
CA ARG A 284 2.45 15.61 3.64
C ARG A 284 2.74 17.04 3.20
N ALA A 285 1.70 17.80 2.86
CA ALA A 285 1.84 19.21 2.49
C ALA A 285 2.31 20.08 3.67
N PHE A 286 1.94 19.75 4.91
CA PHE A 286 2.42 20.47 6.09
C PHE A 286 3.86 20.09 6.43
N PHE A 287 4.27 18.84 6.27
CA PHE A 287 5.65 18.41 6.39
C PHE A 287 6.55 19.16 5.39
N GLU A 288 6.19 19.18 4.11
CA GLU A 288 6.92 19.93 3.08
C GLU A 288 7.17 21.40 3.45
N ARG A 289 6.22 22.03 4.17
CA ARG A 289 6.31 23.41 4.65
C ARG A 289 7.01 23.56 6.00
N GLY A 290 7.58 22.50 6.55
CA GLY A 290 8.27 22.52 7.83
C GLY A 290 7.37 22.81 9.04
N ARG A 291 6.08 22.44 8.98
CA ARG A 291 5.15 22.58 10.12
C ARG A 291 5.47 21.60 11.24
N PHE A 292 6.14 20.52 10.91
CA PHE A 292 6.70 19.57 11.85
C PHE A 292 7.99 18.94 11.30
N GLY A 293 8.82 18.44 12.21
CA GLY A 293 10.16 17.94 11.91
C GLY A 293 10.19 16.48 11.46
N MET A 294 9.23 15.67 11.92
CA MET A 294 9.22 14.22 11.68
C MET A 294 7.82 13.72 11.38
N THR A 295 7.72 12.76 10.45
CA THR A 295 6.47 12.05 10.14
C THR A 295 6.74 10.62 9.70
N VAL A 296 5.82 9.71 9.99
CA VAL A 296 5.85 8.33 9.46
C VAL A 296 4.97 8.24 8.22
N GLY A 297 5.49 7.64 7.19
CA GLY A 297 4.75 7.39 5.94
C GLY A 297 5.47 6.37 5.08
N GLY A 298 4.92 6.06 3.92
CA GLY A 298 5.50 5.13 2.98
C GLY A 298 6.11 5.81 1.76
N VAL A 299 6.63 4.99 0.85
CA VAL A 299 7.24 5.45 -0.40
C VAL A 299 6.30 6.32 -1.25
N TRP A 300 4.99 6.17 -1.09
CA TRP A 300 3.96 6.95 -1.79
C TRP A 300 3.98 8.46 -1.48
N ASN A 301 4.68 8.89 -0.44
CA ASN A 301 4.89 10.31 -0.15
C ASN A 301 5.83 10.97 -1.18
N GLN A 302 6.82 10.23 -1.65
CA GLN A 302 7.92 10.78 -2.45
C GLN A 302 7.53 11.23 -3.86
N PRO A 303 6.64 10.56 -4.62
CA PRO A 303 6.23 11.03 -5.94
C PRO A 303 5.65 12.44 -5.95
N GLU A 304 4.86 12.81 -4.94
CA GLU A 304 4.31 14.15 -4.79
C GLU A 304 5.42 15.17 -4.50
N TRP A 305 6.28 14.89 -3.55
CA TRP A 305 7.43 15.75 -3.21
C TRP A 305 8.43 15.87 -4.36
N THR A 306 8.65 14.80 -5.12
CA THR A 306 9.47 14.84 -6.35
C THR A 306 8.87 15.81 -7.37
N LYS A 307 7.56 15.77 -7.59
CA LYS A 307 6.84 16.69 -8.46
C LYS A 307 6.99 18.15 -8.02
N HIS A 308 6.97 18.41 -6.72
CA HIS A 308 7.19 19.73 -6.13
C HIS A 308 8.68 20.11 -6.06
N LYS A 309 9.61 19.22 -6.42
CA LYS A 309 11.06 19.38 -6.27
C LYS A 309 11.49 19.58 -4.81
N PHE A 310 10.70 19.08 -3.88
CA PHE A 310 11.05 19.09 -2.46
C PHE A 310 12.01 17.93 -2.18
N THR A 311 13.26 18.27 -1.85
CA THR A 311 14.35 17.31 -1.56
C THR A 311 14.92 17.47 -0.16
N ASP A 312 14.40 18.42 0.62
CA ASP A 312 14.96 18.81 1.92
C ASP A 312 14.49 17.86 3.05
N TYR A 313 14.65 16.56 2.80
CA TYR A 313 14.34 15.50 3.76
C TYR A 313 15.25 14.28 3.61
N SER A 314 15.33 13.49 4.67
CA SER A 314 15.94 12.17 4.70
C SER A 314 14.96 11.13 5.24
N LEU A 315 15.30 9.86 5.01
CA LEU A 315 14.55 8.71 5.49
C LEU A 315 15.34 7.97 6.56
N VAL A 316 14.63 7.51 7.57
CA VAL A 316 15.13 6.57 8.57
C VAL A 316 14.20 5.37 8.59
N THR A 317 14.76 4.17 8.57
CA THR A 317 13.98 2.95 8.73
C THR A 317 14.21 2.35 10.11
N LEU A 318 13.17 1.74 10.67
CA LEU A 318 13.19 0.93 11.88
C LEU A 318 13.97 1.58 13.06
N PRO A 319 13.51 2.72 13.64
CA PRO A 319 14.07 3.21 14.89
C PRO A 319 13.99 2.14 15.98
N THR A 320 15.08 1.90 16.70
CA THR A 320 15.21 0.80 17.66
C THR A 320 15.20 1.30 19.10
N PRO A 321 14.88 0.47 20.09
CA PRO A 321 15.12 0.83 21.49
C PRO A 321 16.63 0.91 21.83
N GLY A 322 17.48 0.33 20.96
CA GLY A 322 18.95 0.33 21.07
C GLY A 322 19.56 -0.77 20.21
N GLY A 323 20.74 -0.52 19.63
CA GLY A 323 21.45 -1.46 18.75
C GLY A 323 20.80 -1.59 17.36
N ASP A 324 21.02 -2.73 16.72
CA ASP A 324 20.48 -3.03 15.40
C ASP A 324 19.00 -3.44 15.47
N PRO A 325 18.23 -3.24 14.38
CA PRO A 325 16.84 -3.70 14.30
C PRO A 325 16.73 -5.22 14.52
N LYS A 326 15.79 -5.63 15.36
CA LYS A 326 15.54 -7.04 15.70
C LYS A 326 14.47 -7.69 14.85
N ALA A 327 13.78 -6.93 14.01
CA ALA A 327 12.90 -7.43 12.95
C ALA A 327 13.00 -6.51 11.74
N LEU A 328 12.82 -7.09 10.55
CA LEU A 328 12.76 -6.37 9.27
C LEU A 328 11.31 -6.32 8.75
N PHE A 329 11.09 -5.57 7.69
CA PHE A 329 9.87 -5.70 6.92
C PHE A 329 9.86 -7.05 6.19
N TYR A 330 8.69 -7.66 6.04
CA TYR A 330 8.55 -8.90 5.30
C TYR A 330 7.28 -8.91 4.46
N GLY A 331 7.30 -9.69 3.41
CA GLY A 331 6.18 -9.85 2.50
C GLY A 331 6.29 -11.12 1.67
N PRO A 332 5.31 -11.37 0.80
CA PRO A 332 5.39 -12.45 -0.16
C PRO A 332 6.52 -12.20 -1.18
N PRO A 333 6.93 -13.24 -1.91
CA PRO A 333 7.87 -13.10 -3.02
C PRO A 333 7.18 -12.40 -4.21
N GLY A 334 7.16 -11.09 -4.19
CA GLY A 334 6.50 -10.25 -5.19
C GLY A 334 5.12 -9.74 -4.77
N GLY A 335 4.87 -8.47 -5.07
CA GLY A 335 3.59 -7.81 -4.82
C GLY A 335 2.62 -7.97 -6.00
N LYS A 336 1.35 -8.09 -5.71
CA LYS A 336 0.26 -8.10 -6.70
C LYS A 336 0.02 -6.68 -7.19
N PHE A 337 -0.31 -6.53 -8.48
CA PHE A 337 -0.59 -5.20 -9.01
C PHE A 337 -1.94 -5.16 -9.72
N VAL A 338 -2.06 -5.77 -10.91
CA VAL A 338 -3.29 -5.77 -11.69
C VAL A 338 -3.75 -7.18 -12.04
N SER A 339 -5.04 -7.29 -12.39
CA SER A 339 -5.65 -8.50 -12.94
C SER A 339 -6.62 -8.14 -14.04
N VAL A 340 -6.86 -9.07 -14.94
CA VAL A 340 -7.88 -8.96 -15.98
C VAL A 340 -9.24 -9.37 -15.41
N SER A 341 -10.28 -8.62 -15.71
CA SER A 341 -11.65 -8.94 -15.27
C SER A 341 -12.21 -10.13 -16.04
N SER A 342 -12.89 -11.05 -15.35
CA SER A 342 -13.64 -12.14 -15.99
C SER A 342 -14.80 -11.64 -16.87
N LYS A 343 -15.23 -10.39 -16.69
CA LYS A 343 -16.31 -9.74 -17.44
C LYS A 343 -15.82 -8.92 -18.63
N SER A 344 -14.49 -8.86 -18.85
CA SER A 344 -13.93 -8.15 -20.00
C SER A 344 -14.37 -8.81 -21.32
N LYS A 345 -14.79 -7.97 -22.25
CA LYS A 345 -15.07 -8.37 -23.65
C LYS A 345 -13.84 -8.19 -24.56
N HIS A 346 -12.76 -7.68 -24.01
CA HIS A 346 -11.51 -7.31 -24.67
C HIS A 346 -10.31 -7.97 -23.99
N ALA A 347 -10.41 -9.27 -23.71
CA ALA A 347 -9.44 -9.99 -22.88
C ALA A 347 -8.03 -10.03 -23.50
N ASP A 348 -7.90 -10.11 -24.85
CA ASP A 348 -6.61 -10.09 -25.52
C ASP A 348 -5.96 -8.70 -25.43
N GLU A 349 -6.71 -7.63 -25.57
CA GLU A 349 -6.21 -6.25 -25.42
C GLU A 349 -5.93 -5.90 -23.95
N ALA A 350 -6.75 -6.38 -23.02
CA ALA A 350 -6.49 -6.25 -21.60
C ALA A 350 -5.22 -7.00 -21.19
N TRP A 351 -5.00 -8.20 -21.74
CA TRP A 351 -3.74 -8.91 -21.56
C TRP A 351 -2.53 -8.12 -22.11
N ALA A 352 -2.64 -7.51 -23.29
CA ALA A 352 -1.53 -6.72 -23.84
C ALA A 352 -1.12 -5.57 -22.88
N TRP A 353 -2.10 -4.90 -22.24
CA TRP A 353 -1.81 -3.90 -21.22
C TRP A 353 -1.25 -4.51 -19.93
N PHE A 354 -1.77 -5.66 -19.50
CA PHE A 354 -1.23 -6.42 -18.38
C PHE A 354 0.24 -6.78 -18.61
N ASP A 355 0.58 -7.40 -19.76
CA ASP A 355 1.94 -7.79 -20.11
C ASP A 355 2.89 -6.58 -20.14
N TRP A 356 2.42 -5.45 -20.67
CA TRP A 356 3.17 -4.20 -20.68
C TRP A 356 3.56 -3.74 -19.28
N LEU A 357 2.60 -3.69 -18.37
CA LEU A 357 2.81 -3.23 -17.00
C LEU A 357 3.78 -4.13 -16.22
N TYR A 358 3.80 -5.42 -16.51
CA TYR A 358 4.70 -6.38 -15.89
C TYR A 358 6.02 -6.58 -16.64
N SER A 359 6.31 -5.77 -17.66
CA SER A 359 7.60 -5.83 -18.36
C SER A 359 8.75 -5.31 -17.49
N LYS A 360 9.97 -5.80 -17.74
CA LYS A 360 11.18 -5.32 -17.06
C LYS A 360 11.39 -3.82 -17.28
N ASP A 361 11.04 -3.31 -18.47
CA ASP A 361 11.19 -1.90 -18.83
C ASP A 361 10.20 -1.00 -18.09
N ALA A 362 8.93 -1.41 -17.93
CA ALA A 362 7.97 -0.68 -17.10
C ALA A 362 8.40 -0.67 -15.64
N GLY A 363 8.90 -1.81 -15.12
CA GLY A 363 9.49 -1.92 -13.79
C GLY A 363 10.73 -1.04 -13.61
N LYS A 364 11.56 -0.88 -14.63
CA LYS A 364 12.70 0.04 -14.61
C LYS A 364 12.24 1.49 -14.48
N ARG A 365 11.30 1.92 -15.32
CA ARG A 365 10.72 3.28 -15.26
C ARG A 365 10.00 3.54 -13.92
N TRP A 366 9.39 2.50 -13.30
CA TRP A 366 8.81 2.58 -11.96
C TRP A 366 9.84 3.02 -10.93
N VAL A 367 11.02 2.39 -10.92
CA VAL A 367 12.12 2.74 -10.00
C VAL A 367 12.71 4.11 -10.33
N GLU A 368 13.05 4.35 -11.61
CA GLU A 368 13.66 5.61 -12.06
C GLU A 368 12.79 6.84 -11.77
N GLN A 369 11.47 6.68 -11.82
CA GLN A 369 10.50 7.75 -11.50
C GLN A 369 10.14 7.83 -10.02
N GLY A 370 10.81 7.10 -9.15
CA GLY A 370 10.65 7.21 -7.71
C GLY A 370 9.34 6.64 -7.17
N GLN A 371 8.79 5.61 -7.80
CA GLN A 371 7.49 5.07 -7.41
C GLN A 371 7.59 3.93 -6.39
N GLY A 372 8.60 3.09 -6.46
CA GLY A 372 8.82 1.93 -5.60
C GLY A 372 9.91 1.01 -6.13
N LEU A 373 10.08 -0.16 -5.48
CA LEU A 373 11.00 -1.19 -5.93
C LEU A 373 10.34 -2.09 -6.97
N SER A 374 11.12 -2.51 -7.97
CA SER A 374 10.70 -3.48 -8.97
C SER A 374 10.94 -4.91 -8.48
N VAL A 375 10.12 -5.86 -8.93
CA VAL A 375 10.38 -7.30 -8.73
C VAL A 375 11.69 -7.74 -9.41
N TYR A 376 12.10 -7.05 -10.47
CA TYR A 376 13.37 -7.29 -11.15
C TYR A 376 14.51 -6.60 -10.39
N ALA A 377 15.32 -7.38 -9.68
CA ALA A 377 16.36 -6.85 -8.79
C ALA A 377 17.33 -5.89 -9.48
N ASP A 378 17.68 -6.16 -10.74
CA ASP A 378 18.59 -5.31 -11.53
C ASP A 378 18.05 -3.88 -11.76
N ASN A 379 16.73 -3.69 -11.63
CA ASN A 379 16.12 -2.37 -11.76
C ASN A 379 16.31 -1.52 -10.48
N ASN A 380 16.60 -2.16 -9.34
CA ASN A 380 16.66 -1.51 -8.03
C ASN A 380 18.10 -1.01 -7.74
N ASP A 381 18.66 -0.22 -8.65
CA ASP A 381 19.98 0.40 -8.48
C ASP A 381 19.83 1.83 -7.95
N PRO A 382 20.31 2.13 -6.71
CA PRO A 382 20.29 3.49 -6.17
C PRO A 382 20.99 4.53 -7.06
N LYS A 383 21.99 4.11 -7.83
CA LYS A 383 22.75 4.99 -8.74
C LYS A 383 21.95 5.38 -9.98
N GLY A 384 20.98 4.57 -10.37
CA GLY A 384 20.07 4.85 -11.50
C GLY A 384 18.99 5.89 -11.16
N VAL A 385 18.85 6.27 -9.88
CA VAL A 385 17.83 7.19 -9.41
C VAL A 385 18.39 8.59 -9.27
N THR A 386 17.84 9.53 -10.01
CA THR A 386 18.29 10.94 -10.00
C THR A 386 17.79 11.73 -8.79
N PHE A 387 16.67 11.33 -8.21
CA PHE A 387 16.07 11.99 -7.04
C PHE A 387 16.67 11.43 -5.75
N ALA A 388 17.55 12.20 -5.12
CA ALA A 388 18.38 11.76 -3.99
C ALA A 388 17.60 11.10 -2.83
N PRO A 389 16.46 11.61 -2.33
CA PRO A 389 15.71 10.93 -1.29
C PRO A 389 15.20 9.54 -1.69
N PHE A 390 14.79 9.36 -2.95
CA PHE A 390 14.37 8.05 -3.43
C PHE A 390 15.55 7.08 -3.60
N SER A 391 16.74 7.58 -3.94
CA SER A 391 17.96 6.78 -3.92
C SER A 391 18.24 6.21 -2.51
N GLN A 392 17.99 6.99 -1.44
CA GLN A 392 18.06 6.48 -0.07
C GLN A 392 17.06 5.34 0.17
N TYR A 393 15.81 5.47 -0.31
CA TYR A 393 14.82 4.41 -0.19
C TYR A 393 15.24 3.12 -0.90
N VAL A 394 15.78 3.21 -2.12
CA VAL A 394 16.30 2.05 -2.83
C VAL A 394 17.46 1.40 -2.07
N ALA A 395 18.36 2.21 -1.48
CA ALA A 395 19.45 1.71 -0.65
C ALA A 395 18.99 1.00 0.64
N MET A 396 17.76 1.30 1.12
CA MET A 396 17.14 0.65 2.28
C MET A 396 16.47 -0.69 1.92
N SER A 397 16.48 -1.12 0.66
CA SER A 397 15.79 -2.35 0.21
C SER A 397 16.18 -3.59 1.04
N GLY A 398 17.42 -3.66 1.54
CA GLY A 398 17.90 -4.73 2.42
C GLY A 398 17.17 -4.83 3.78
N THR A 399 16.36 -3.83 4.16
CA THR A 399 15.53 -3.89 5.38
C THR A 399 14.16 -4.55 5.15
N ALA A 400 13.94 -5.10 3.96
CA ALA A 400 12.75 -5.86 3.62
C ALA A 400 13.14 -7.22 3.03
N VAL A 401 12.51 -8.27 3.52
CA VAL A 401 12.84 -9.66 3.19
C VAL A 401 11.58 -10.46 2.85
N VAL A 402 11.75 -11.58 2.16
CA VAL A 402 10.67 -12.56 2.02
C VAL A 402 10.42 -13.19 3.39
N GLY A 403 9.19 -13.17 3.85
CA GLY A 403 8.76 -13.81 5.10
C GLY A 403 8.02 -15.13 4.88
N PRO A 404 7.60 -15.80 5.95
CA PRO A 404 6.79 -17.00 5.89
C PRO A 404 5.51 -16.79 5.07
N GLN A 405 5.12 -17.82 4.32
CA GLN A 405 3.91 -17.83 3.50
C GLN A 405 3.05 -19.06 3.87
N PRO A 406 2.05 -18.89 4.76
CA PRO A 406 1.18 -20.00 5.17
C PRO A 406 0.51 -20.73 4.01
N THR A 407 0.10 -20.00 2.97
CA THR A 407 -0.54 -20.55 1.76
C THR A 407 0.43 -21.40 0.91
N ILE A 408 1.75 -21.13 0.96
CA ILE A 408 2.76 -22.02 0.35
C ILE A 408 2.89 -23.30 1.14
N ARG A 409 2.92 -23.19 2.48
CA ARG A 409 2.97 -24.38 3.36
C ARG A 409 1.74 -25.25 3.17
N ASN A 410 0.56 -24.63 3.17
CA ASN A 410 -0.72 -25.31 3.00
C ASN A 410 -1.65 -24.54 2.05
N PRO A 411 -1.76 -24.95 0.77
CA PRO A 411 -2.64 -24.28 -0.21
C PRO A 411 -4.12 -24.25 0.18
N ALA A 412 -4.59 -25.13 1.06
CA ALA A 412 -5.99 -25.07 1.53
C ALA A 412 -6.33 -23.77 2.25
N LEU A 413 -5.32 -23.06 2.81
CA LEU A 413 -5.49 -21.76 3.43
C LEU A 413 -5.87 -20.64 2.44
N ALA A 414 -5.72 -20.85 1.13
CA ALA A 414 -6.25 -19.93 0.12
C ALA A 414 -7.77 -19.76 0.22
N LYS A 415 -8.47 -20.74 0.81
CA LYS A 415 -9.92 -20.70 1.07
C LYS A 415 -10.29 -20.04 2.39
N LEU A 416 -9.30 -19.56 3.15
CA LEU A 416 -9.54 -18.94 4.46
C LEU A 416 -10.27 -17.60 4.29
N GLU A 417 -11.45 -17.51 4.89
CA GLU A 417 -12.20 -16.27 5.01
C GLU A 417 -12.08 -15.75 6.45
N LEU A 418 -11.27 -14.72 6.63
CA LEU A 418 -11.08 -14.09 7.92
C LEU A 418 -12.03 -12.88 8.05
N PRO A 419 -13.07 -12.96 8.90
CA PRO A 419 -13.95 -11.83 9.14
C PRO A 419 -13.19 -10.65 9.77
N ALA A 420 -13.58 -9.43 9.39
CA ALA A 420 -13.05 -8.24 10.03
C ALA A 420 -13.43 -8.21 11.52
N VAL A 421 -12.44 -7.98 12.38
CA VAL A 421 -12.63 -7.83 13.81
C VAL A 421 -12.76 -6.35 14.15
N LYS A 422 -13.76 -5.99 14.94
CA LYS A 422 -13.98 -4.63 15.44
C LYS A 422 -14.18 -4.62 16.97
N PRO A 423 -13.62 -3.59 17.66
CA PRO A 423 -12.69 -2.59 17.14
C PRO A 423 -11.40 -3.24 16.64
N ASP A 424 -10.82 -2.74 15.54
CA ASP A 424 -9.51 -3.16 15.04
C ASP A 424 -8.38 -2.39 15.74
N ILE A 425 -7.13 -2.64 15.35
CA ILE A 425 -5.97 -1.97 15.97
C ILE A 425 -6.01 -0.45 15.79
N ASN A 426 -6.55 0.05 14.67
CA ASN A 426 -6.66 1.49 14.43
C ASN A 426 -7.70 2.11 15.39
N ASP A 427 -8.82 1.43 15.59
CA ASP A 427 -9.88 1.87 16.51
C ASP A 427 -9.37 1.86 17.96
N VAL A 428 -8.65 0.79 18.35
CA VAL A 428 -8.05 0.67 19.70
C VAL A 428 -7.03 1.80 19.93
N LEU A 429 -6.12 2.04 18.99
CA LEU A 429 -5.14 3.12 19.10
C LEU A 429 -5.79 4.50 19.18
N SER A 430 -6.81 4.77 18.38
CA SER A 430 -7.55 6.02 18.42
C SER A 430 -8.31 6.18 19.73
N GLY A 431 -8.88 5.11 20.26
CA GLY A 431 -9.53 5.10 21.58
C GLY A 431 -8.54 5.39 22.73
N ILE A 432 -7.35 4.80 22.67
CA ILE A 432 -6.25 5.08 23.62
C ILE A 432 -5.77 6.53 23.44
N TRP A 433 -5.52 6.95 22.21
CA TRP A 433 -5.06 8.31 21.93
C TRP A 433 -6.01 9.39 22.42
N THR A 434 -7.30 9.21 22.25
CA THR A 434 -8.32 10.16 22.71
C THR A 434 -8.64 10.07 24.21
N GLY A 435 -8.12 9.03 24.90
CA GLY A 435 -8.40 8.77 26.32
C GLY A 435 -9.73 8.08 26.58
N GLN A 436 -10.42 7.62 25.55
CA GLN A 436 -11.62 6.79 25.67
C GLN A 436 -11.28 5.40 26.23
N LEU A 437 -10.14 4.84 25.83
CA LEU A 437 -9.57 3.62 26.38
C LEU A 437 -8.37 4.00 27.25
N LYS A 438 -8.48 3.75 28.57
CA LYS A 438 -7.42 4.12 29.53
C LYS A 438 -6.50 2.96 29.87
N ASP A 439 -6.99 1.74 29.79
CA ASP A 439 -6.23 0.51 30.03
C ASP A 439 -5.65 0.00 28.70
N VAL A 440 -4.42 0.42 28.41
CA VAL A 440 -3.71 0.03 27.19
C VAL A 440 -3.57 -1.49 27.10
N GLN A 441 -3.11 -2.12 28.19
CA GLN A 441 -2.86 -3.56 28.20
C GLN A 441 -4.15 -4.37 28.08
N GLY A 442 -5.21 -3.97 28.77
CA GLY A 442 -6.53 -4.61 28.67
C GLY A 442 -7.11 -4.51 27.26
N ALA A 443 -6.99 -3.33 26.62
CA ALA A 443 -7.46 -3.13 25.25
C ALA A 443 -6.69 -4.00 24.22
N LEU A 444 -5.37 -4.13 24.37
CA LEU A 444 -4.54 -4.98 23.51
C LEU A 444 -4.85 -6.47 23.74
N ASN A 445 -5.07 -6.89 24.98
CA ASN A 445 -5.45 -8.27 25.31
C ASN A 445 -6.81 -8.64 24.68
N ASP A 446 -7.81 -7.76 24.78
CA ASP A 446 -9.15 -7.97 24.20
C ASP A 446 -9.08 -8.09 22.67
N LEU A 447 -8.35 -7.19 22.00
CA LEU A 447 -8.13 -7.26 20.56
C LEU A 447 -7.44 -8.56 20.15
N THR A 448 -6.36 -8.93 20.85
CA THR A 448 -5.60 -10.16 20.60
C THR A 448 -6.50 -11.39 20.73
N GLY A 449 -7.30 -11.47 21.77
CA GLY A 449 -8.25 -12.56 21.99
C GLY A 449 -9.27 -12.68 20.87
N LYS A 450 -9.85 -11.56 20.43
CA LYS A 450 -10.84 -11.53 19.34
C LYS A 450 -10.23 -11.95 18.00
N LEU A 451 -9.03 -11.46 17.67
CA LEU A 451 -8.34 -11.82 16.42
C LEU A 451 -8.00 -13.31 16.38
N ASN A 452 -7.43 -13.85 17.45
CA ASN A 452 -7.05 -15.25 17.53
C ASN A 452 -8.27 -16.19 17.56
N GLN A 453 -9.37 -15.76 18.18
CA GLN A 453 -10.63 -16.51 18.11
C GLN A 453 -11.20 -16.49 16.68
N SER A 454 -11.19 -15.33 16.01
CA SER A 454 -11.64 -15.21 14.62
C SER A 454 -10.83 -16.11 13.68
N LEU A 455 -9.50 -16.17 13.85
CA LEU A 455 -8.64 -17.08 13.09
C LEU A 455 -9.00 -18.55 13.34
N SER A 456 -9.16 -18.92 14.61
CA SER A 456 -9.51 -20.30 14.98
C SER A 456 -10.83 -20.73 14.33
N ASP A 457 -11.82 -19.86 14.33
CA ASP A 457 -13.13 -20.13 13.74
C ASP A 457 -13.08 -20.16 12.19
N ALA A 458 -12.26 -19.30 11.59
CA ALA A 458 -12.03 -19.31 10.14
C ALA A 458 -11.32 -20.61 9.69
N VAL A 459 -10.28 -21.03 10.41
CA VAL A 459 -9.58 -22.30 10.12
C VAL A 459 -10.53 -23.50 10.23
N LYS A 460 -11.38 -23.55 11.27
CA LYS A 460 -12.39 -24.61 11.40
C LYS A 460 -13.36 -24.68 10.21
N LYS A 461 -13.70 -23.52 9.62
CA LYS A 461 -14.59 -23.46 8.44
C LYS A 461 -13.92 -23.97 7.17
N VAL A 462 -12.59 -23.82 7.02
CA VAL A 462 -11.84 -24.45 5.92
C VAL A 462 -11.95 -25.99 5.99
N GLY A 463 -12.06 -26.53 7.21
CA GLY A 463 -12.28 -27.96 7.45
C GLY A 463 -11.01 -28.79 7.45
N THR A 464 -11.17 -30.09 7.10
CA THR A 464 -10.04 -31.04 7.08
C THR A 464 -8.98 -30.62 6.06
N GLY A 465 -7.77 -30.40 6.52
CA GLY A 465 -6.65 -29.97 5.68
C GLY A 465 -6.08 -28.60 6.05
N ALA A 466 -6.70 -27.84 6.99
CA ALA A 466 -6.15 -26.62 7.53
C ALA A 466 -6.09 -26.67 9.06
N SER A 467 -5.05 -26.08 9.62
CA SER A 467 -4.83 -26.02 11.07
C SER A 467 -4.15 -24.72 11.48
N LEU A 468 -4.25 -24.32 12.74
CA LEU A 468 -3.52 -23.18 13.28
C LEU A 468 -2.01 -23.35 13.19
N LYS A 469 -1.51 -24.60 13.17
CA LYS A 469 -0.08 -24.92 13.02
C LYS A 469 0.47 -24.47 11.66
N ASP A 470 -0.37 -24.38 10.64
CA ASP A 470 0.06 -23.94 9.31
C ASP A 470 0.54 -22.49 9.29
N PHE A 471 0.19 -21.71 10.31
CA PHE A 471 0.64 -20.34 10.51
C PHE A 471 1.88 -20.21 11.41
N ALA A 472 2.35 -21.28 12.06
CA ALA A 472 3.46 -21.25 13.00
C ALA A 472 4.76 -21.72 12.35
N PHE A 473 5.75 -20.83 12.28
CA PHE A 473 7.09 -21.02 11.71
C PHE A 473 8.10 -20.72 12.83
N ASP A 474 8.27 -21.66 13.74
CA ASP A 474 9.04 -21.53 14.98
C ASP A 474 10.55 -21.33 14.74
N ASP A 475 11.04 -21.69 13.56
CA ASP A 475 12.40 -21.48 13.09
C ASP A 475 12.63 -20.14 12.36
N TRP A 476 11.59 -19.27 12.25
CA TRP A 476 11.70 -18.00 11.55
C TRP A 476 12.52 -16.96 12.31
N ASP A 477 13.64 -16.53 11.71
CA ASP A 477 14.43 -15.37 12.16
C ASP A 477 13.92 -14.10 11.46
N LEU A 478 13.36 -13.17 12.24
CA LEU A 478 12.76 -11.91 11.75
C LEU A 478 13.74 -11.00 11.01
N THR A 479 15.04 -11.30 11.06
CA THR A 479 16.10 -10.51 10.41
C THR A 479 16.60 -11.13 9.12
N LYS A 480 16.04 -12.30 8.71
CA LYS A 480 16.51 -13.06 7.54
C LYS A 480 15.37 -13.41 6.59
N PRO A 481 15.68 -13.57 5.30
CA PRO A 481 14.73 -14.13 4.35
C PRO A 481 14.31 -15.55 4.79
N TYR A 482 13.03 -15.86 4.62
CA TYR A 482 12.48 -17.18 4.90
C TYR A 482 11.98 -17.85 3.63
N THR A 483 12.38 -19.09 3.41
CA THR A 483 11.89 -19.91 2.29
C THR A 483 10.88 -20.92 2.82
N THR A 484 9.61 -20.69 2.58
CA THR A 484 8.55 -21.62 2.96
C THR A 484 8.59 -22.86 2.08
N LYS A 485 8.59 -24.03 2.68
CA LYS A 485 8.51 -25.32 1.98
C LYS A 485 7.06 -25.77 1.88
N PRO A 486 6.61 -26.26 0.71
CA PRO A 486 5.28 -26.85 0.57
C PRO A 486 5.12 -28.09 1.45
N GLY A 487 4.00 -28.24 2.16
CA GLY A 487 3.66 -29.42 2.93
C GLY A 487 4.52 -29.67 4.18
N ALA A 488 5.26 -28.66 4.66
CA ALA A 488 6.14 -28.79 5.84
C ALA A 488 5.39 -28.69 7.15
#